data_f880c55dfdb7b4d20536426d733d7dcb
#
_entry.id   f880c55dfdb7b4d20536426d733d7dcb
#
_cell.length_a   1.000
_cell.length_b   1.000
_cell.length_c   1.000
_cell.angle_alpha   90.00
_cell.angle_beta   90.00
_cell.angle_gamma   90.00
#
_symmetry.space_group_name_H-M   'P 1'
#
loop_
_entity.id
_entity.type
_entity.pdbx_description
1 polymer ?
#
loop_
_entity_poly.entity_id
_entity_poly.type
_entity_poly.pdbx_seq_one_letter_code
_entity_poly.pdbx_strand_id
1 'polypeptide(L)'
;MFNFLAQGFLGFIFWLNNFFQDFGLTIIFFTLILKIVLLPIEFLVFLEEEKLKRLRPKIAEALKKYKNDIHKQAEILTQLYKEENYNPFFTMFIQFLPLPILFGIFFALNLLLKTPNLNLFFLGNINLAQRNIFLVLAIILLQILSLKDMPKEQRNFSLILFGLIILVLFQFPALFSLYWLTNLILTLLERKFFPKLNQVLLNKISLTNGPR
;
A
#
# COMPACT_ATOMS: atom_id res chain seq x y z
N MET A 1 4.56 -21.72 -4.17
CA MET A 1 4.12 -20.45 -4.78
C MET A 1 5.03 -19.27 -4.42
N PHE A 2 5.28 -18.98 -3.15
CA PHE A 2 6.15 -17.84 -2.75
C PHE A 2 7.59 -17.95 -3.23
N ASN A 3 8.21 -19.15 -3.27
CA ASN A 3 9.55 -19.34 -3.81
C ASN A 3 9.66 -18.97 -5.29
N PHE A 4 8.64 -19.25 -6.09
CA PHE A 4 8.60 -18.86 -7.50
C PHE A 4 8.58 -17.34 -7.66
N LEU A 5 7.70 -16.64 -6.94
CA LEU A 5 7.64 -15.18 -6.93
C LEU A 5 8.96 -14.57 -6.42
N ALA A 6 9.52 -15.14 -5.34
CA ALA A 6 10.78 -14.66 -4.78
C ALA A 6 11.96 -14.78 -5.75
N GLN A 7 12.06 -15.90 -6.47
CA GLN A 7 13.11 -16.09 -7.48
C GLN A 7 12.90 -15.17 -8.69
N GLY A 8 11.65 -14.97 -9.13
CA GLY A 8 11.33 -14.03 -10.20
C GLY A 8 11.72 -12.59 -9.83
N PHE A 9 11.37 -12.14 -8.63
CA PHE A 9 11.77 -10.82 -8.14
C PHE A 9 13.29 -10.71 -7.95
N LEU A 10 13.94 -11.73 -7.41
CA LEU A 10 15.39 -11.75 -7.27
C LEU A 10 16.10 -11.65 -8.64
N GLY A 11 15.65 -12.42 -9.62
CA GLY A 11 16.18 -12.36 -10.99
C GLY A 11 15.98 -10.97 -11.59
N PHE A 12 14.83 -10.34 -11.38
CA PHE A 12 14.55 -8.99 -11.84
C PHE A 12 15.41 -7.94 -11.12
N ILE A 13 15.64 -8.08 -9.82
CA ILE A 13 16.56 -7.22 -9.05
C ILE A 13 17.98 -7.33 -9.64
N PHE A 14 18.50 -8.53 -9.91
CA PHE A 14 19.82 -8.70 -10.52
C PHE A 14 19.88 -8.10 -11.93
N TRP A 15 18.84 -8.29 -12.74
CA TRP A 15 18.77 -7.69 -14.07
C TRP A 15 18.83 -6.15 -13.99
N LEU A 16 18.07 -5.52 -13.10
CA LEU A 16 18.14 -4.09 -12.85
C LEU A 16 19.51 -3.64 -12.35
N ASN A 17 20.15 -4.44 -11.49
CA ASN A 17 21.47 -4.11 -10.95
C ASN A 17 22.58 -4.07 -12.02
N ASN A 18 22.41 -4.75 -13.15
CA ASN A 18 23.33 -4.64 -14.28
C ASN A 18 23.37 -3.21 -14.86
N PHE A 19 22.29 -2.44 -14.72
CA PHE A 19 22.22 -1.05 -15.17
C PHE A 19 22.75 -0.07 -14.12
N PHE A 20 22.34 -0.25 -12.86
CA PHE A 20 22.62 0.74 -11.80
C PHE A 20 23.93 0.48 -11.08
N GLN A 21 24.41 -0.76 -11.04
CA GLN A 21 25.62 -1.18 -10.30
C GLN A 21 25.64 -0.75 -8.83
N ASP A 22 24.45 -0.44 -8.27
CA ASP A 22 24.21 -0.04 -6.90
C ASP A 22 22.89 -0.66 -6.43
N PHE A 23 22.94 -1.52 -5.42
CA PHE A 23 21.76 -2.23 -4.95
C PHE A 23 20.72 -1.32 -4.30
N GLY A 24 21.10 -0.18 -3.74
CA GLY A 24 20.14 0.77 -3.20
C GLY A 24 19.31 1.42 -4.30
N LEU A 25 19.97 1.93 -5.36
CA LEU A 25 19.27 2.43 -6.54
C LEU A 25 18.42 1.35 -7.19
N THR A 26 18.96 0.14 -7.30
CA THR A 26 18.23 -1.02 -7.82
C THR A 26 16.93 -1.27 -7.06
N ILE A 27 16.93 -1.26 -5.72
CA ILE A 27 15.74 -1.44 -4.91
C ILE A 27 14.75 -0.28 -5.07
N ILE A 28 15.23 0.94 -5.18
CA ILE A 28 14.36 2.11 -5.44
C ILE A 28 13.63 1.94 -6.77
N PHE A 29 14.35 1.66 -7.85
CA PHE A 29 13.74 1.48 -9.18
C PHE A 29 12.89 0.22 -9.28
N PHE A 30 13.30 -0.89 -8.66
CA PHE A 30 12.48 -2.09 -8.52
C PHE A 30 11.12 -1.77 -7.87
N THR A 31 11.15 -1.02 -6.76
CA THR A 31 9.93 -0.61 -6.04
C THR A 31 9.06 0.31 -6.90
N LEU A 32 9.67 1.25 -7.63
CA LEU A 32 8.97 2.15 -8.54
C LEU A 32 8.26 1.38 -9.66
N ILE A 33 8.94 0.44 -10.31
CA ILE A 33 8.36 -0.38 -11.38
C ILE A 33 7.21 -1.23 -10.84
N LEU A 34 7.39 -1.87 -9.68
CA LEU A 34 6.31 -2.62 -9.03
C LEU A 34 5.09 -1.74 -8.74
N LYS A 35 5.30 -0.53 -8.24
CA LYS A 35 4.23 0.43 -7.98
C LYS A 35 3.48 0.81 -9.27
N ILE A 36 4.20 1.06 -10.36
CA ILE A 36 3.57 1.35 -11.66
C ILE A 36 2.71 0.15 -12.13
N VAL A 37 3.21 -1.08 -11.99
CA VAL A 37 2.46 -2.30 -12.34
C VAL A 37 1.23 -2.49 -11.45
N LEU A 38 1.33 -2.17 -10.16
CA LEU A 38 0.23 -2.29 -9.20
C LEU A 38 -0.73 -1.09 -9.20
N LEU A 39 -0.38 0.02 -9.84
CA LEU A 39 -1.15 1.26 -9.85
C LEU A 39 -2.63 1.08 -10.24
N PRO A 40 -3.02 0.24 -11.23
CA PRO A 40 -4.43 -0.01 -11.52
C PRO A 40 -5.18 -0.64 -10.34
N ILE A 41 -4.54 -1.58 -9.64
CA ILE A 41 -5.13 -2.28 -8.48
C ILE A 41 -5.25 -1.30 -7.31
N GLU A 42 -4.22 -0.52 -7.04
CA GLU A 42 -4.21 0.48 -5.97
C GLU A 42 -5.24 1.60 -6.22
N PHE A 43 -5.44 1.97 -7.48
CA PHE A 43 -6.52 2.90 -7.85
C PHE A 43 -7.91 2.30 -7.63
N LEU A 44 -8.13 1.02 -7.93
CA LEU A 44 -9.39 0.33 -7.59
C LEU A 44 -9.61 0.29 -6.08
N VAL A 45 -8.60 -0.01 -5.27
CA VAL A 45 -8.68 0.05 -3.80
C VAL A 45 -9.09 1.44 -3.35
N PHE A 46 -8.46 2.49 -3.90
CA PHE A 46 -8.83 3.88 -3.61
C PHE A 46 -10.31 4.18 -3.93
N LEU A 47 -10.83 3.74 -5.08
CA LEU A 47 -12.23 3.95 -5.45
C LEU A 47 -13.20 3.27 -4.48
N GLU A 48 -12.90 2.04 -4.06
CA GLU A 48 -13.70 1.31 -3.08
C GLU A 48 -13.65 1.96 -1.68
N GLU A 49 -12.47 2.47 -1.28
CA GLU A 49 -12.33 3.24 -0.03
C GLU A 49 -13.17 4.54 -0.06
N GLU A 50 -13.25 5.23 -1.19
CA GLU A 50 -14.10 6.42 -1.34
C GLU A 50 -15.60 6.09 -1.24
N LYS A 51 -16.04 4.95 -1.79
CA LYS A 51 -17.42 4.45 -1.59
C LYS A 51 -17.67 4.18 -0.10
N LEU A 52 -16.74 3.47 0.55
CA LEU A 52 -16.88 3.16 1.97
C LEU A 52 -16.88 4.40 2.86
N LYS A 53 -16.12 5.44 2.53
CA LYS A 53 -16.14 6.73 3.25
C LYS A 53 -17.52 7.37 3.20
N ARG A 54 -18.21 7.32 2.04
CA ARG A 54 -19.58 7.85 1.90
C ARG A 54 -20.62 7.00 2.65
N LEU A 55 -20.40 5.69 2.70
CA LEU A 55 -21.29 4.74 3.37
C LEU A 55 -21.18 4.77 4.90
N ARG A 56 -20.01 5.03 5.45
CA ARG A 56 -19.76 5.00 6.91
C ARG A 56 -20.76 5.79 7.75
N PRO A 57 -21.06 7.07 7.47
CA PRO A 57 -22.05 7.82 8.25
C PRO A 57 -23.43 7.20 8.17
N LYS A 58 -23.88 6.75 6.98
CA LYS A 58 -25.18 6.09 6.76
C LYS A 58 -25.26 4.77 7.54
N ILE A 59 -24.18 3.97 7.51
CA ILE A 59 -24.06 2.72 8.27
C ILE A 59 -24.16 3.00 9.78
N ALA A 60 -23.40 3.98 10.28
CA ALA A 60 -23.41 4.33 11.70
C ALA A 60 -24.79 4.77 12.20
N GLU A 61 -25.51 5.54 11.39
CA GLU A 61 -26.88 5.96 11.67
C GLU A 61 -27.84 4.77 11.69
N ALA A 62 -27.77 3.88 10.70
CA ALA A 62 -28.60 2.68 10.63
C ALA A 62 -28.38 1.76 11.84
N LEU A 63 -27.11 1.50 12.20
CA LEU A 63 -26.76 0.67 13.35
C LEU A 63 -27.24 1.30 14.68
N LYS A 64 -27.20 2.63 14.80
CA LYS A 64 -27.70 3.33 15.98
C LYS A 64 -29.23 3.27 16.07
N LYS A 65 -29.92 3.49 14.94
CA LYS A 65 -31.39 3.51 14.86
C LYS A 65 -32.02 2.15 15.14
N TYR A 66 -31.41 1.09 14.65
CA TYR A 66 -31.93 -0.30 14.75
C TYR A 66 -31.10 -1.18 15.69
N LYS A 67 -30.59 -0.57 16.78
CA LYS A 67 -29.66 -1.24 17.72
C LYS A 67 -30.14 -2.60 18.24
N ASN A 68 -31.46 -2.80 18.39
CA ASN A 68 -32.07 -4.01 18.93
C ASN A 68 -32.68 -4.93 17.86
N ASP A 69 -32.56 -4.60 16.56
CA ASP A 69 -33.16 -5.33 15.47
C ASP A 69 -32.09 -5.68 14.43
N ILE A 70 -31.43 -6.83 14.64
CA ILE A 70 -30.34 -7.32 13.77
C ILE A 70 -30.85 -7.58 12.33
N HIS A 71 -32.10 -8.01 12.16
CA HIS A 71 -32.67 -8.26 10.83
C HIS A 71 -32.82 -6.96 10.05
N LYS A 72 -33.37 -5.90 10.67
CA LYS A 72 -33.45 -4.58 10.04
C LYS A 72 -32.07 -3.95 9.77
N GLN A 73 -31.10 -4.13 10.67
CA GLN A 73 -29.72 -3.70 10.40
C GLN A 73 -29.18 -4.36 9.13
N ALA A 74 -29.30 -5.69 9.00
CA ALA A 74 -28.82 -6.42 7.84
C ALA A 74 -29.52 -6.00 6.54
N GLU A 75 -30.84 -5.81 6.59
CA GLU A 75 -31.64 -5.33 5.44
C GLU A 75 -31.16 -3.97 4.96
N ILE A 76 -31.06 -2.98 5.86
CA ILE A 76 -30.66 -1.62 5.51
C ILE A 76 -29.20 -1.59 5.04
N LEU A 77 -28.29 -2.33 5.66
CA LEU A 77 -26.91 -2.44 5.20
C LEU A 77 -26.85 -2.99 3.77
N THR A 78 -27.66 -4.00 3.46
CA THR A 78 -27.74 -4.58 2.13
C THR A 78 -28.26 -3.56 1.10
N GLN A 79 -29.26 -2.75 1.47
CA GLN A 79 -29.79 -1.68 0.62
C GLN A 79 -28.72 -0.61 0.36
N LEU A 80 -28.05 -0.11 1.41
CA LEU A 80 -26.98 0.89 1.31
C LEU A 80 -25.83 0.40 0.41
N TYR A 81 -25.44 -0.87 0.52
CA TYR A 81 -24.40 -1.44 -0.31
C TYR A 81 -24.82 -1.52 -1.79
N LYS A 82 -26.10 -1.84 -2.05
CA LYS A 82 -26.63 -1.86 -3.43
C LYS A 82 -26.72 -0.45 -4.03
N GLU A 83 -27.17 0.54 -3.28
CA GLU A 83 -27.27 1.94 -3.74
C GLU A 83 -25.93 2.52 -4.18
N GLU A 84 -24.86 2.22 -3.45
CA GLU A 84 -23.51 2.73 -3.75
C GLU A 84 -22.71 1.76 -4.66
N ASN A 85 -23.31 0.67 -5.15
CA ASN A 85 -22.60 -0.39 -5.87
C ASN A 85 -21.33 -0.83 -5.13
N TYR A 86 -21.44 -1.01 -3.81
CA TYR A 86 -20.35 -1.42 -2.93
C TYR A 86 -20.46 -2.89 -2.57
N ASN A 87 -19.38 -3.64 -2.79
CA ASN A 87 -19.31 -5.04 -2.40
C ASN A 87 -18.20 -5.22 -1.35
N PRO A 88 -18.53 -5.46 -0.07
CA PRO A 88 -17.56 -5.60 1.00
C PRO A 88 -16.60 -6.78 0.78
N PHE A 89 -17.06 -7.90 0.20
CA PHE A 89 -16.20 -9.05 -0.10
C PHE A 89 -15.20 -8.74 -1.21
N PHE A 90 -15.64 -8.06 -2.27
CA PHE A 90 -14.75 -7.62 -3.34
C PHE A 90 -13.72 -6.62 -2.83
N THR A 91 -14.16 -5.64 -2.04
CA THR A 91 -13.26 -4.65 -1.42
C THR A 91 -12.21 -5.32 -0.53
N MET A 92 -12.63 -6.28 0.31
CA MET A 92 -11.70 -7.06 1.12
C MET A 92 -10.72 -7.84 0.24
N PHE A 93 -11.19 -8.50 -0.79
CA PHE A 93 -10.34 -9.29 -1.69
C PHE A 93 -9.26 -8.44 -2.36
N ILE A 94 -9.62 -7.29 -2.95
CA ILE A 94 -8.63 -6.42 -3.61
C ILE A 94 -7.64 -5.78 -2.63
N GLN A 95 -8.05 -5.50 -1.39
CA GLN A 95 -7.15 -5.00 -0.35
C GLN A 95 -6.10 -6.04 0.07
N PHE A 96 -6.43 -7.33 0.04
CA PHE A 96 -5.50 -8.40 0.37
C PHE A 96 -4.64 -8.86 -0.83
N LEU A 97 -4.99 -8.46 -2.05
CA LEU A 97 -4.27 -8.87 -3.27
C LEU A 97 -2.77 -8.47 -3.28
N PRO A 98 -2.34 -7.32 -2.73
CA PRO A 98 -0.92 -6.99 -2.63
C PRO A 98 -0.12 -7.86 -1.65
N LEU A 99 -0.74 -8.56 -0.69
CA LEU A 99 -0.03 -9.33 0.33
C LEU A 99 0.86 -10.46 -0.24
N PRO A 100 0.38 -11.30 -1.17
CA PRO A 100 1.24 -12.33 -1.78
C PRO A 100 2.48 -11.72 -2.47
N ILE A 101 2.32 -10.55 -3.08
CA ILE A 101 3.41 -9.81 -3.73
C ILE A 101 4.41 -9.32 -2.69
N LEU A 102 3.92 -8.71 -1.59
CA LEU A 102 4.75 -8.27 -0.48
C LEU A 102 5.56 -9.42 0.12
N PHE A 103 4.95 -10.58 0.34
CA PHE A 103 5.67 -11.77 0.79
C PHE A 103 6.73 -12.22 -0.21
N GLY A 104 6.39 -12.23 -1.51
CA GLY A 104 7.36 -12.54 -2.57
C GLY A 104 8.58 -11.61 -2.54
N ILE A 105 8.36 -10.30 -2.37
CA ILE A 105 9.42 -9.30 -2.24
C ILE A 105 10.26 -9.55 -0.99
N PHE A 106 9.60 -9.78 0.15
CA PHE A 106 10.29 -10.06 1.41
C PHE A 106 11.22 -11.28 1.29
N PHE A 107 10.75 -12.36 0.68
CA PHE A 107 11.59 -13.54 0.44
C PHE A 107 12.72 -13.27 -0.57
N ALA A 108 12.46 -12.48 -1.63
CA ALA A 108 13.49 -12.10 -2.59
C ALA A 108 14.62 -11.27 -1.94
N LEU A 109 14.27 -10.28 -1.10
CA LEU A 109 15.25 -9.49 -0.36
C LEU A 109 16.05 -10.34 0.64
N ASN A 110 15.42 -11.34 1.29
CA ASN A 110 16.13 -12.29 2.13
C ASN A 110 17.11 -13.17 1.33
N LEU A 111 16.74 -13.62 0.14
CA LEU A 111 17.63 -14.37 -0.75
C LEU A 111 18.80 -13.49 -1.22
N LEU A 112 18.54 -12.23 -1.56
CA LEU A 112 19.57 -11.28 -1.95
C LEU A 112 20.62 -11.11 -0.84
N LEU A 113 20.19 -10.95 0.42
CA LEU A 113 21.09 -10.84 1.58
C LEU A 113 21.94 -12.10 1.83
N LYS A 114 21.45 -13.26 1.43
CA LYS A 114 22.16 -14.54 1.58
C LYS A 114 23.09 -14.86 0.41
N THR A 115 23.03 -14.08 -0.69
CA THR A 115 23.89 -14.29 -1.85
C THR A 115 25.30 -13.81 -1.51
N PRO A 116 26.33 -14.70 -1.62
CA PRO A 116 27.70 -14.35 -1.27
C PRO A 116 28.30 -13.34 -2.25
N ASN A 117 29.32 -12.62 -1.81
CA ASN A 117 30.14 -11.71 -2.60
C ASN A 117 29.38 -10.53 -3.26
N LEU A 118 28.21 -10.15 -2.75
CA LEU A 118 27.51 -8.96 -3.19
C LEU A 118 27.97 -7.71 -2.43
N ASN A 119 28.23 -6.65 -3.17
CA ASN A 119 28.51 -5.33 -2.60
C ASN A 119 27.19 -4.60 -2.32
N LEU A 120 26.57 -4.89 -1.16
CA LEU A 120 25.29 -4.35 -0.75
C LEU A 120 25.42 -2.96 -0.12
N PHE A 121 26.07 -2.02 -0.83
CA PHE A 121 26.13 -0.62 -0.43
C PHE A 121 25.18 0.22 -1.27
N PHE A 122 24.65 1.27 -0.67
CA PHE A 122 23.87 2.31 -1.32
C PHE A 122 24.69 3.60 -1.36
N LEU A 123 24.92 4.14 -2.55
CA LEU A 123 25.76 5.31 -2.81
C LEU A 123 27.14 5.22 -2.13
N GLY A 124 27.69 4.03 -2.01
CA GLY A 124 28.99 3.75 -1.40
C GLY A 124 29.06 3.92 0.13
N ASN A 125 28.02 4.47 0.78
CA ASN A 125 28.10 4.87 2.19
C ASN A 125 27.20 4.04 3.12
N ILE A 126 26.02 3.60 2.66
CA ILE A 126 25.04 2.90 3.50
C ILE A 126 25.12 1.40 3.23
N ASN A 127 25.54 0.63 4.22
CA ASN A 127 25.54 -0.84 4.14
C ASN A 127 24.10 -1.36 4.30
N LEU A 128 23.53 -1.88 3.21
CA LEU A 128 22.16 -2.38 3.18
C LEU A 128 21.98 -3.73 3.88
N ALA A 129 23.06 -4.48 4.12
CA ALA A 129 23.04 -5.71 4.89
C ALA A 129 22.99 -5.48 6.40
N GLN A 130 23.29 -4.30 6.86
CA GLN A 130 23.25 -3.92 8.28
C GLN A 130 22.00 -3.10 8.60
N ARG A 131 21.67 -2.98 9.89
CA ARG A 131 20.59 -2.11 10.35
C ARG A 131 20.97 -0.64 10.21
N ASN A 132 20.04 0.19 9.78
CA ASN A 132 20.27 1.63 9.65
C ASN A 132 19.12 2.40 10.32
N ILE A 133 19.42 2.99 11.48
CA ILE A 133 18.45 3.72 12.27
C ILE A 133 17.92 4.98 11.56
N PHE A 134 18.73 5.63 10.73
CA PHE A 134 18.32 6.86 10.02
C PHE A 134 17.20 6.58 9.01
N LEU A 135 17.26 5.44 8.31
CA LEU A 135 16.17 5.03 7.42
C LEU A 135 14.88 4.75 8.19
N VAL A 136 14.97 4.09 9.36
CA VAL A 136 13.81 3.82 10.21
C VAL A 136 13.22 5.13 10.75
N LEU A 137 14.05 6.07 11.19
CA LEU A 137 13.59 7.39 11.64
C LEU A 137 12.91 8.17 10.51
N ALA A 138 13.43 8.11 9.28
CA ALA A 138 12.80 8.72 8.12
C ALA A 138 11.41 8.11 7.83
N ILE A 139 11.27 6.78 7.97
CA ILE A 139 9.98 6.09 7.84
C ILE A 139 9.01 6.57 8.93
N ILE A 140 9.44 6.64 10.18
CA ILE A 140 8.62 7.12 11.31
C ILE A 140 8.11 8.54 11.03
N LEU A 141 9.00 9.45 10.60
CA LEU A 141 8.64 10.83 10.31
C LEU A 141 7.58 10.92 9.19
N LEU A 142 7.80 10.25 8.07
CA LEU A 142 6.84 10.23 6.97
C LEU A 142 5.52 9.59 7.36
N GLN A 143 5.56 8.55 8.20
CA GLN A 143 4.38 7.87 8.69
C GLN A 143 3.53 8.80 9.58
N ILE A 144 4.16 9.53 10.51
CA ILE A 144 3.49 10.54 11.35
C ILE A 144 2.85 11.62 10.46
N LEU A 145 3.55 12.07 9.42
CA LEU A 145 3.00 13.05 8.47
C LEU A 145 1.77 12.49 7.73
N SER A 146 1.80 11.21 7.37
CA SER A 146 0.68 10.55 6.68
C SER A 146 -0.59 10.41 7.53
N LEU A 147 -0.46 10.39 8.87
CA LEU A 147 -1.58 10.26 9.79
C LEU A 147 -2.40 11.54 9.93
N LYS A 148 -1.84 12.71 9.59
CA LYS A 148 -2.52 14.00 9.75
C LYS A 148 -3.80 14.09 8.91
N ASP A 149 -3.79 13.46 7.73
CA ASP A 149 -4.89 13.50 6.77
C ASP A 149 -5.90 12.35 6.97
N MET A 150 -5.69 11.50 8.00
CA MET A 150 -6.57 10.36 8.27
C MET A 150 -7.70 10.70 9.25
N PRO A 151 -8.93 10.16 9.02
CA PRO A 151 -10.01 10.22 10.01
C PRO A 151 -9.59 9.60 11.34
N LYS A 152 -10.10 10.14 12.47
CA LYS A 152 -9.72 9.73 13.83
C LYS A 152 -9.85 8.22 14.07
N GLU A 153 -10.92 7.60 13.55
CA GLU A 153 -11.20 6.17 13.73
C GLU A 153 -10.16 5.28 13.04
N GLN A 154 -9.75 5.66 11.82
CA GLN A 154 -8.71 4.93 11.08
C GLN A 154 -7.32 5.17 11.66
N ARG A 155 -7.07 6.36 12.20
CA ARG A 155 -5.77 6.77 12.74
C ARG A 155 -5.30 5.87 13.89
N ASN A 156 -6.18 5.52 14.82
CA ASN A 156 -5.82 4.67 15.96
C ASN A 156 -5.41 3.26 15.51
N PHE A 157 -6.17 2.66 14.59
CA PHE A 157 -5.83 1.35 14.02
C PHE A 157 -4.51 1.42 13.24
N SER A 158 -4.34 2.45 12.42
CA SER A 158 -3.11 2.69 11.66
C SER A 158 -1.90 2.86 12.57
N LEU A 159 -2.03 3.58 13.69
CA LEU A 159 -0.94 3.76 14.67
C LEU A 159 -0.47 2.42 15.26
N ILE A 160 -1.40 1.52 15.60
CA ILE A 160 -1.05 0.18 16.11
C ILE A 160 -0.29 -0.61 15.06
N LEU A 161 -0.82 -0.64 13.82
CA LEU A 161 -0.21 -1.36 12.69
C LEU A 161 1.19 -0.82 12.37
N PHE A 162 1.35 0.51 12.35
CA PHE A 162 2.62 1.17 12.11
C PHE A 162 3.62 0.90 13.24
N GLY A 163 3.17 0.91 14.49
CA GLY A 163 4.01 0.54 15.62
C GLY A 163 4.59 -0.85 15.46
N LEU A 164 3.78 -1.83 15.06
CA LEU A 164 4.23 -3.20 14.79
C LEU A 164 5.24 -3.26 13.63
N ILE A 165 4.96 -2.56 12.53
CA ILE A 165 5.87 -2.51 11.37
C ILE A 165 7.21 -1.88 11.75
N ILE A 166 7.21 -0.80 12.51
CA ILE A 166 8.43 -0.12 12.98
C ILE A 166 9.25 -1.07 13.86
N LEU A 167 8.62 -1.80 14.80
CA LEU A 167 9.30 -2.78 15.64
C LEU A 167 9.99 -3.87 14.79
N VAL A 168 9.33 -4.31 13.72
CA VAL A 168 9.92 -5.27 12.76
C VAL A 168 11.10 -4.62 12.03
N LEU A 169 10.93 -3.42 11.48
CA LEU A 169 11.99 -2.73 10.70
C LEU A 169 13.24 -2.44 11.54
N PHE A 170 13.11 -2.22 12.85
CA PHE A 170 14.26 -2.09 13.74
C PHE A 170 15.12 -3.36 13.84
N GLN A 171 14.54 -4.53 13.55
CA GLN A 171 15.26 -5.80 13.62
C GLN A 171 15.85 -6.21 12.27
N PHE A 172 15.34 -5.65 11.17
CA PHE A 172 15.72 -6.03 9.81
C PHE A 172 16.85 -5.15 9.24
N PRO A 173 17.64 -5.69 8.29
CA PRO A 173 18.65 -4.94 7.54
C PRO A 173 18.07 -3.72 6.81
N ALA A 174 18.92 -2.72 6.55
CA ALA A 174 18.57 -1.48 5.88
C ALA A 174 17.92 -1.67 4.49
N LEU A 175 18.21 -2.79 3.84
CA LEU A 175 17.60 -3.18 2.57
C LEU A 175 16.07 -3.15 2.63
N PHE A 176 15.48 -3.70 3.71
CA PHE A 176 14.03 -3.68 3.93
C PHE A 176 13.50 -2.29 4.27
N SER A 177 14.26 -1.54 5.06
CA SER A 177 13.89 -0.16 5.39
C SER A 177 13.91 0.73 4.15
N LEU A 178 14.86 0.55 3.25
CA LEU A 178 14.94 1.29 1.99
C LEU A 178 13.76 0.97 1.06
N TYR A 179 13.44 -0.32 0.90
CA TYR A 179 12.25 -0.74 0.18
C TYR A 179 10.97 -0.11 0.78
N TRP A 180 10.81 -0.22 2.11
CA TRP A 180 9.63 0.32 2.79
C TRP A 180 9.51 1.83 2.68
N LEU A 181 10.63 2.56 2.86
CA LEU A 181 10.69 4.01 2.72
C LEU A 181 10.28 4.45 1.31
N THR A 182 10.84 3.81 0.28
CA THR A 182 10.51 4.09 -1.11
C THR A 182 9.02 3.83 -1.39
N ASN A 183 8.50 2.68 -0.95
CA ASN A 183 7.09 2.33 -1.10
C ASN A 183 6.18 3.34 -0.39
N LEU A 184 6.54 3.79 0.81
CA LEU A 184 5.78 4.80 1.57
C LEU A 184 5.74 6.15 0.85
N ILE A 185 6.89 6.62 0.34
CA ILE A 185 6.95 7.86 -0.45
C ILE A 185 6.03 7.78 -1.66
N LEU A 186 6.10 6.69 -2.43
CA LEU A 186 5.26 6.49 -3.61
C LEU A 186 3.77 6.44 -3.24
N THR A 187 3.40 5.73 -2.16
CA THR A 187 2.02 5.70 -1.65
C THR A 187 1.51 7.09 -1.25
N LEU A 188 2.36 7.94 -0.66
CA LEU A 188 1.98 9.32 -0.33
C LEU A 188 1.76 10.18 -1.58
N LEU A 189 2.51 9.94 -2.64
CA LEU A 189 2.30 10.59 -3.94
C LEU A 189 0.97 10.13 -4.58
N GLU A 190 0.68 8.83 -4.56
CA GLU A 190 -0.58 8.26 -5.06
C GLU A 190 -1.80 8.85 -4.36
N ARG A 191 -1.76 9.00 -3.03
CA ARG A 191 -2.84 9.63 -2.26
C ARG A 191 -3.16 11.07 -2.70
N LYS A 192 -2.18 11.79 -3.23
CA LYS A 192 -2.38 13.14 -3.80
C LYS A 192 -2.85 13.10 -5.26
N PHE A 193 -2.45 12.07 -5.99
CA PHE A 193 -2.73 11.93 -7.41
C PHE A 193 -4.12 11.32 -7.68
N PHE A 194 -4.50 10.27 -6.98
CA PHE A 194 -5.74 9.51 -7.20
C PHE A 194 -7.02 10.34 -7.12
N PRO A 195 -7.21 11.26 -6.15
CA PRO A 195 -8.39 12.11 -6.13
C PRO A 195 -8.51 12.99 -7.37
N LYS A 196 -7.39 13.56 -7.84
CA LYS A 196 -7.36 14.38 -9.06
C LYS A 196 -7.69 13.55 -10.30
N LEU A 197 -7.11 12.36 -10.41
CA LEU A 197 -7.39 11.43 -11.50
C LEU A 197 -8.88 11.04 -11.52
N ASN A 198 -9.45 10.72 -10.37
CA ASN A 198 -10.87 10.39 -10.25
C ASN A 198 -11.77 11.54 -10.69
N GLN A 199 -11.48 12.78 -10.29
CA GLN A 199 -12.21 13.96 -10.75
C GLN A 199 -12.15 14.13 -12.27
N VAL A 200 -10.98 13.98 -12.88
CA VAL A 200 -10.81 14.07 -14.34
C VAL A 200 -11.65 13.00 -15.06
N LEU A 201 -11.63 11.76 -14.55
CA LEU A 201 -12.40 10.66 -15.12
C LEU A 201 -13.93 10.93 -15.00
N LEU A 202 -14.41 11.38 -13.86
CA LEU A 202 -15.81 11.70 -13.66
C LEU A 202 -16.27 12.85 -14.58
N ASN A 203 -15.47 13.90 -14.72
CA ASN A 203 -15.77 15.01 -15.64
C ASN A 203 -15.82 14.54 -17.09
N LYS A 204 -14.92 13.66 -17.50
CA LYS A 204 -14.90 13.10 -18.87
C LYS A 204 -16.16 12.27 -19.14
N ILE A 205 -16.58 11.43 -18.17
CA ILE A 205 -17.79 10.61 -18.29
C ILE A 205 -19.06 11.50 -18.35
N SER A 206 -19.12 12.57 -17.58
CA SER A 206 -20.25 13.51 -17.59
C SER A 206 -20.38 14.25 -18.93
N LEU A 207 -19.25 14.58 -19.58
CA LEU A 207 -19.24 15.21 -20.90
C LEU A 207 -19.65 14.25 -22.03
N THR A 208 -19.36 12.96 -21.90
CA THR A 208 -19.76 11.94 -22.89
C THR A 208 -21.22 11.50 -22.74
N ASN A 209 -21.80 11.63 -21.54
CA ASN A 209 -23.18 11.27 -21.20
C ASN A 209 -24.08 12.52 -21.07
N GLY A 210 -23.74 13.62 -21.74
CA GLY A 210 -24.55 14.84 -21.78
C GLY A 210 -26.00 14.58 -22.25
N PRO A 211 -26.97 15.43 -21.89
CA PRO A 211 -28.39 15.16 -22.08
C PRO A 211 -28.67 14.89 -23.55
N ARG A 212 -29.24 13.69 -23.84
CA ARG A 212 -29.94 13.42 -25.09
C ARG A 212 -31.31 14.07 -25.06
#